data_5cb6c2ec21ee19e93402302571cba6d3
#
_entry.id   5cb6c2ec21ee19e93402302571cba6d3
#
_cell.length_a   1.000
_cell.length_b   1.000
_cell.length_c   1.000
_cell.angle_alpha   90.00
_cell.angle_beta   90.00
_cell.angle_gamma   90.00
#
_symmetry.space_group_name_H-M   'P 1'
#
loop_
_entity.id
_entity.type
_entity.pdbx_description
1 polymer ?
#
loop_
_entity_poly.entity_id
_entity_poly.type
_entity_poly.pdbx_seq_one_letter_code
_entity_poly.pdbx_strand_id
1 'polypeptide(L)'
;MNIIEVKNLEFEYPITDDEGNVVGGNKVLKDINLEIPKGQFLAVLGHNGSGKSTLAKHFNGILLGNSGKVFVGGIDTADDDKIYEIRQTVGMVFQNPDNQLVATIVEEDVAFAPENLGIPPEQIRERVDEALNAVDMYKYRLHSAHQLSGGQKQRIAIAGVIAMRPECIVLDEPTAMLDPKGRKSIMKTIKRLNSEFGITIVLITHYMDEAAQAERVVVMDGGRIIMDDVPKKIFSHVDKLTEVGLDVPQVTQLVYELKKEGVDISLEVLTEEDCLKEIMRVSGRK
;
A
#
# COMPACT_ATOMS: atom_id res chain seq x y z
N MET A 1 -4.31 -12.35 -15.09
CA MET A 1 -4.50 -11.04 -15.73
C MET A 1 -3.96 -10.00 -14.78
N ASN A 2 -3.08 -9.12 -15.24
CA ASN A 2 -2.52 -8.06 -14.42
C ASN A 2 -3.54 -6.91 -14.32
N ILE A 3 -3.69 -6.34 -13.12
CA ILE A 3 -4.51 -5.14 -12.90
C ILE A 3 -3.68 -3.88 -13.13
N ILE A 4 -2.39 -3.93 -12.82
CA ILE A 4 -1.42 -2.86 -13.05
C ILE A 4 -0.22 -3.43 -13.78
N GLU A 5 0.24 -2.75 -14.84
CA GLU A 5 1.49 -3.06 -15.54
C GLU A 5 2.31 -1.78 -15.69
N VAL A 6 3.54 -1.81 -15.25
CA VAL A 6 4.52 -0.73 -15.36
C VAL A 6 5.66 -1.17 -16.27
N LYS A 7 5.96 -0.39 -17.32
CA LYS A 7 6.98 -0.72 -18.31
C LYS A 7 7.98 0.42 -18.48
N ASN A 8 9.22 0.18 -18.07
CA ASN A 8 10.36 1.10 -18.18
C ASN A 8 10.04 2.52 -17.69
N LEU A 9 9.28 2.63 -16.57
CA LEU A 9 8.82 3.91 -16.04
C LEU A 9 9.99 4.69 -15.46
N GLU A 10 10.14 5.93 -15.94
CA GLU A 10 11.04 6.93 -15.37
C GLU A 10 10.25 8.17 -15.01
N PHE A 11 10.62 8.79 -13.90
CA PHE A 11 9.98 10.02 -13.45
C PHE A 11 10.95 10.93 -12.71
N GLU A 12 10.87 12.23 -13.02
CA GLU A 12 11.58 13.29 -12.32
C GLU A 12 10.64 14.43 -11.97
N TYR A 13 10.81 14.98 -10.78
CA TYR A 13 10.15 16.23 -10.42
C TYR A 13 10.95 17.42 -10.97
N PRO A 14 10.30 18.41 -11.61
CA PRO A 14 10.98 19.62 -12.04
C PRO A 14 11.49 20.40 -10.82
N ILE A 15 12.71 20.91 -10.89
CA ILE A 15 13.24 21.88 -9.95
C ILE A 15 13.04 23.26 -10.56
N THR A 16 12.31 24.13 -9.85
CA THR A 16 12.06 25.51 -10.29
C THR A 16 12.85 26.49 -9.46
N ASP A 17 13.28 27.60 -10.09
CA ASP A 17 13.82 28.76 -9.40
C ASP A 17 12.71 29.62 -8.75
N ASP A 18 13.07 30.69 -8.05
CA ASP A 18 12.14 31.61 -7.38
C ASP A 18 11.21 32.36 -8.37
N GLU A 19 11.57 32.36 -9.66
CA GLU A 19 10.79 32.96 -10.75
C GLU A 19 9.85 31.95 -11.42
N GLY A 20 9.90 30.66 -11.01
CA GLY A 20 9.07 29.59 -11.55
C GLY A 20 9.62 28.93 -12.82
N ASN A 21 10.84 29.26 -13.28
CA ASN A 21 11.45 28.59 -14.42
C ASN A 21 12.04 27.24 -14.02
N VAL A 22 11.91 26.24 -14.88
CA VAL A 22 12.51 24.93 -14.67
C VAL A 22 14.01 25.01 -14.87
N VAL A 23 14.78 24.82 -13.80
CA VAL A 23 16.25 24.88 -13.79
C VAL A 23 16.92 23.50 -13.70
N GLY A 24 16.16 22.43 -13.53
CA GLY A 24 16.65 21.06 -13.46
C GLY A 24 15.56 20.04 -13.14
N GLY A 25 15.95 18.80 -12.91
CA GLY A 25 15.05 17.72 -12.53
C GLY A 25 15.63 16.84 -11.42
N ASN A 26 14.79 16.40 -10.50
CA ASN A 26 15.13 15.39 -9.50
C ASN A 26 14.57 14.03 -9.95
N LYS A 27 15.41 13.14 -10.47
CA LYS A 27 15.02 11.83 -10.97
C LYS A 27 14.71 10.88 -9.82
N VAL A 28 13.42 10.61 -9.61
CA VAL A 28 12.89 9.81 -8.49
C VAL A 28 12.60 8.37 -8.87
N LEU A 29 12.13 8.09 -10.09
CA LEU A 29 11.93 6.73 -10.59
C LEU A 29 12.88 6.47 -11.77
N LYS A 30 13.49 5.27 -11.78
CA LYS A 30 14.56 4.90 -12.72
C LYS A 30 14.33 3.49 -13.23
N ASP A 31 13.75 3.37 -14.44
CA ASP A 31 13.53 2.10 -15.14
C ASP A 31 12.73 1.10 -14.29
N ILE A 32 11.55 1.53 -13.80
CA ILE A 32 10.66 0.66 -13.03
C ILE A 32 9.90 -0.27 -14.00
N ASN A 33 9.99 -1.55 -13.72
CA ASN A 33 9.20 -2.60 -14.38
C ASN A 33 8.50 -3.39 -13.28
N LEU A 34 7.16 -3.48 -13.33
CA LEU A 34 6.35 -4.14 -12.30
C LEU A 34 5.03 -4.61 -12.88
N GLU A 35 4.65 -5.83 -12.58
CA GLU A 35 3.34 -6.39 -12.90
C GLU A 35 2.63 -6.79 -11.61
N ILE A 36 1.37 -6.38 -11.46
CA ILE A 36 0.56 -6.69 -10.28
C ILE A 36 -0.67 -7.49 -10.74
N PRO A 37 -0.72 -8.78 -10.45
CA PRO A 37 -1.89 -9.62 -10.74
C PRO A 37 -3.14 -9.18 -9.96
N LYS A 38 -4.31 -9.34 -10.58
CA LYS A 38 -5.60 -9.10 -9.91
C LYS A 38 -5.76 -10.02 -8.71
N GLY A 39 -6.22 -9.46 -7.59
CA GLY A 39 -6.44 -10.15 -6.31
C GLY A 39 -5.19 -10.32 -5.44
N GLN A 40 -3.99 -9.95 -5.93
CA GLN A 40 -2.75 -10.07 -5.15
C GLN A 40 -2.70 -9.04 -4.01
N PHE A 41 -2.14 -9.46 -2.87
CA PHE A 41 -1.69 -8.55 -1.82
C PHE A 41 -0.17 -8.31 -1.97
N LEU A 42 0.19 -7.16 -2.53
CA LEU A 42 1.56 -6.70 -2.71
C LEU A 42 1.94 -5.68 -1.63
N ALA A 43 3.11 -5.82 -1.01
CA ALA A 43 3.73 -4.77 -0.21
C ALA A 43 4.90 -4.14 -0.96
N VAL A 44 5.02 -2.80 -0.90
CA VAL A 44 6.14 -2.03 -1.43
C VAL A 44 6.91 -1.44 -0.25
N LEU A 45 8.13 -1.95 -0.03
CA LEU A 45 9.05 -1.52 1.02
C LEU A 45 10.13 -0.57 0.47
N GLY A 46 10.70 0.23 1.33
CA GLY A 46 11.85 1.10 1.04
C GLY A 46 11.96 2.18 2.11
N HIS A 47 13.13 2.77 2.27
CA HIS A 47 13.34 3.93 3.14
C HIS A 47 12.62 5.19 2.61
N ASN A 48 12.55 6.25 3.42
CA ASN A 48 11.97 7.52 3.00
C ASN A 48 12.78 8.11 1.84
N GLY A 49 12.08 8.56 0.78
CA GLY A 49 12.72 9.07 -0.44
C GLY A 49 13.10 8.02 -1.49
N SER A 50 12.85 6.72 -1.27
CA SER A 50 13.13 5.67 -2.27
C SER A 50 12.21 5.67 -3.50
N GLY A 51 11.13 6.50 -3.52
CA GLY A 51 10.24 6.66 -4.66
C GLY A 51 8.89 5.95 -4.55
N LYS A 52 8.58 5.26 -3.43
CA LYS A 52 7.34 4.47 -3.24
C LYS A 52 6.04 5.25 -3.49
N SER A 53 5.86 6.38 -2.78
CA SER A 53 4.67 7.22 -2.93
C SER A 53 4.58 7.86 -4.32
N THR A 54 5.73 8.13 -4.95
CA THR A 54 5.77 8.59 -6.34
C THR A 54 5.29 7.48 -7.27
N LEU A 55 5.79 6.25 -7.11
CA LEU A 55 5.34 5.09 -7.89
C LEU A 55 3.83 4.86 -7.70
N ALA A 56 3.32 4.92 -6.45
CA ALA A 56 1.89 4.77 -6.15
C ALA A 56 1.00 5.76 -6.93
N LYS A 57 1.42 7.02 -7.03
CA LYS A 57 0.68 8.06 -7.76
C LYS A 57 0.60 7.83 -9.27
N HIS A 58 1.47 7.02 -9.83
CA HIS A 58 1.39 6.61 -11.24
C HIS A 58 0.33 5.52 -11.46
N PHE A 59 0.00 4.72 -10.43
CA PHE A 59 -0.98 3.63 -10.56
C PHE A 59 -2.42 4.11 -10.75
N ASN A 60 -2.73 5.36 -10.45
CA ASN A 60 -4.07 5.92 -10.68
C ASN A 60 -4.05 7.24 -11.50
N GLY A 61 -2.95 7.48 -12.23
CA GLY A 61 -2.83 8.62 -13.12
C GLY A 61 -2.80 9.99 -12.41
N ILE A 62 -2.38 10.07 -11.14
CA ILE A 62 -2.09 11.36 -10.47
C ILE A 62 -0.79 11.94 -11.02
N LEU A 63 0.20 11.08 -11.29
CA LEU A 63 1.43 11.45 -11.97
C LEU A 63 1.57 10.63 -13.24
N LEU A 64 2.15 11.27 -14.28
CA LEU A 64 2.50 10.61 -15.53
C LEU A 64 4.02 10.55 -15.68
N GLY A 65 4.54 9.44 -16.20
CA GLY A 65 5.97 9.26 -16.38
C GLY A 65 6.56 10.20 -17.44
N ASN A 66 7.82 10.60 -17.25
CA ASN A 66 8.58 11.30 -18.29
C ASN A 66 8.93 10.33 -19.43
N SER A 67 9.12 9.04 -19.11
CA SER A 67 9.23 7.95 -20.08
C SER A 67 8.65 6.66 -19.54
N GLY A 68 8.47 5.67 -20.40
CA GLY A 68 7.80 4.42 -20.06
C GLY A 68 6.27 4.55 -20.06
N LYS A 69 5.59 3.53 -19.56
CA LYS A 69 4.12 3.47 -19.55
C LYS A 69 3.62 2.74 -18.31
N VAL A 70 2.44 3.16 -17.85
CA VAL A 70 1.67 2.46 -16.81
C VAL A 70 0.29 2.14 -17.37
N PHE A 71 -0.13 0.89 -17.23
CA PHE A 71 -1.43 0.41 -17.64
C PHE A 71 -2.22 -0.05 -16.42
N VAL A 72 -3.50 0.30 -16.41
CA VAL A 72 -4.48 -0.09 -15.37
C VAL A 72 -5.66 -0.77 -16.06
N GLY A 73 -5.91 -2.03 -15.76
CA GLY A 73 -6.94 -2.81 -16.47
C GLY A 73 -6.71 -2.88 -17.98
N GLY A 74 -5.47 -2.68 -18.45
CA GLY A 74 -5.11 -2.60 -19.87
C GLY A 74 -5.22 -1.20 -20.48
N ILE A 75 -5.67 -0.18 -19.73
CA ILE A 75 -5.79 1.22 -20.16
C ILE A 75 -4.50 1.97 -19.81
N ASP A 76 -3.89 2.69 -20.76
CA ASP A 76 -2.73 3.55 -20.54
C ASP A 76 -3.13 4.72 -19.61
N THR A 77 -2.39 4.95 -18.53
CA THR A 77 -2.69 6.05 -17.58
C THR A 77 -2.48 7.44 -18.18
N ALA A 78 -1.84 7.54 -19.34
CA ALA A 78 -1.70 8.77 -20.11
C ALA A 78 -2.91 9.10 -21.02
N ASP A 79 -3.96 8.26 -21.02
CA ASP A 79 -5.20 8.51 -21.76
C ASP A 79 -6.15 9.36 -20.90
N ASP A 80 -6.16 10.67 -21.15
CA ASP A 80 -6.96 11.63 -20.41
C ASP A 80 -8.47 11.36 -20.51
N ASP A 81 -8.94 10.80 -21.63
CA ASP A 81 -10.36 10.46 -21.82
C ASP A 81 -10.79 9.30 -20.89
N LYS A 82 -9.85 8.50 -20.42
CA LYS A 82 -10.06 7.32 -19.57
C LYS A 82 -9.71 7.51 -18.09
N ILE A 83 -9.30 8.72 -17.69
CA ILE A 83 -8.80 8.97 -16.34
C ILE A 83 -9.81 8.60 -15.23
N TYR A 84 -11.12 8.82 -15.49
CA TYR A 84 -12.17 8.45 -14.52
C TYR A 84 -12.29 6.93 -14.36
N GLU A 85 -12.20 6.17 -15.47
CA GLU A 85 -12.24 4.71 -15.46
C GLU A 85 -11.02 4.12 -14.73
N ILE A 86 -9.83 4.71 -14.97
CA ILE A 86 -8.59 4.36 -14.26
C ILE A 86 -8.74 4.59 -12.75
N ARG A 87 -9.22 5.76 -12.32
CA ARG A 87 -9.39 6.13 -10.90
C ARG A 87 -10.50 5.36 -10.21
N GLN A 88 -11.51 4.91 -10.95
CA GLN A 88 -12.52 3.99 -10.44
C GLN A 88 -11.94 2.58 -10.25
N THR A 89 -11.08 2.12 -11.16
CA THR A 89 -10.45 0.80 -11.10
C THR A 89 -9.41 0.72 -9.99
N VAL A 90 -8.56 1.76 -9.85
CA VAL A 90 -7.50 1.85 -8.82
C VAL A 90 -7.77 3.04 -7.90
N GLY A 91 -8.34 2.75 -6.74
CA GLY A 91 -8.52 3.75 -5.68
C GLY A 91 -7.25 3.97 -4.87
N MET A 92 -7.05 5.18 -4.36
CA MET A 92 -5.87 5.53 -3.55
C MET A 92 -6.27 6.08 -2.19
N VAL A 93 -5.59 5.57 -1.15
CA VAL A 93 -5.69 6.06 0.24
C VAL A 93 -4.36 6.69 0.61
N PHE A 94 -4.38 7.96 1.02
CA PHE A 94 -3.19 8.72 1.37
C PHE A 94 -2.78 8.52 2.83
N GLN A 95 -1.52 8.86 3.13
CA GLN A 95 -0.91 8.72 4.45
C GLN A 95 -1.68 9.48 5.54
N ASN A 96 -2.10 10.71 5.25
CA ASN A 96 -2.84 11.55 6.21
C ASN A 96 -4.34 11.57 5.84
N PRO A 97 -5.22 10.94 6.65
CA PRO A 97 -6.66 10.92 6.39
C PRO A 97 -7.29 12.31 6.46
N ASP A 98 -6.75 13.26 7.26
CA ASP A 98 -7.30 14.61 7.35
C ASP A 98 -7.20 15.39 6.02
N ASN A 99 -6.26 15.03 5.15
CA ASN A 99 -6.13 15.61 3.82
C ASN A 99 -7.08 14.95 2.80
N GLN A 100 -7.70 13.83 3.14
CA GLN A 100 -8.57 13.08 2.24
C GLN A 100 -10.06 13.29 2.56
N LEU A 101 -10.40 13.47 3.84
CA LEU A 101 -11.78 13.70 4.28
C LEU A 101 -12.23 15.12 3.89
N VAL A 102 -13.30 15.22 3.13
CA VAL A 102 -13.82 16.48 2.57
C VAL A 102 -15.15 16.92 3.20
N ALA A 103 -15.97 15.98 3.67
CA ALA A 103 -17.26 16.30 4.29
C ALA A 103 -17.20 16.31 5.82
N THR A 104 -18.15 17.01 6.42
CA THR A 104 -18.25 17.10 7.90
C THR A 104 -18.83 15.82 8.49
N ILE A 105 -19.79 15.20 7.84
CA ILE A 105 -20.50 13.98 8.28
C ILE A 105 -19.90 12.77 7.58
N VAL A 106 -19.70 11.71 8.33
CA VAL A 106 -19.04 10.47 7.84
C VAL A 106 -19.72 9.87 6.62
N GLU A 107 -21.05 9.71 6.61
CA GLU A 107 -21.73 9.10 5.46
C GLU A 107 -21.71 9.99 4.22
N GLU A 108 -21.69 11.31 4.38
CA GLU A 108 -21.55 12.28 3.28
C GLU A 108 -20.13 12.18 2.68
N ASP A 109 -19.12 12.02 3.51
CA ASP A 109 -17.74 11.85 3.04
C ASP A 109 -17.57 10.56 2.22
N VAL A 110 -18.14 9.46 2.69
CA VAL A 110 -18.11 8.17 1.97
C VAL A 110 -18.95 8.22 0.68
N ALA A 111 -20.02 9.01 0.64
CA ALA A 111 -20.86 9.21 -0.54
C ALA A 111 -20.18 10.07 -1.62
N PHE A 112 -19.23 10.92 -1.25
CA PHE A 112 -18.62 11.92 -2.13
C PHE A 112 -18.06 11.35 -3.43
N ALA A 113 -17.34 10.24 -3.36
CA ALA A 113 -16.75 9.63 -4.55
C ALA A 113 -17.79 8.97 -5.48
N PRO A 114 -18.75 8.16 -4.99
CA PRO A 114 -19.86 7.65 -5.80
C PRO A 114 -20.72 8.76 -6.44
N GLU A 115 -20.95 9.88 -5.73
CA GLU A 115 -21.68 11.03 -6.28
C GLU A 115 -20.95 11.62 -7.48
N ASN A 116 -19.63 11.85 -7.37
CA ASN A 116 -18.80 12.36 -8.46
C ASN A 116 -18.72 11.40 -9.66
N LEU A 117 -18.93 10.10 -9.44
CA LEU A 117 -19.05 9.11 -10.51
C LEU A 117 -20.44 9.07 -11.15
N GLY A 118 -21.38 9.90 -10.70
CA GLY A 118 -22.75 9.94 -11.23
C GLY A 118 -23.59 8.70 -10.91
N ILE A 119 -23.28 8.00 -9.83
CA ILE A 119 -24.04 6.82 -9.38
C ILE A 119 -25.44 7.26 -8.91
N PRO A 120 -26.52 6.53 -9.26
CA PRO A 120 -27.87 6.86 -8.80
C PRO A 120 -28.00 6.87 -7.27
N PRO A 121 -28.79 7.81 -6.67
CA PRO A 121 -28.87 8.00 -5.21
C PRO A 121 -29.19 6.74 -4.41
N GLU A 122 -30.10 5.90 -4.89
CA GLU A 122 -30.45 4.64 -4.24
C GLU A 122 -29.26 3.66 -4.17
N GLN A 123 -28.42 3.60 -5.20
CA GLN A 123 -27.21 2.79 -5.21
C GLN A 123 -26.10 3.40 -4.36
N ILE A 124 -26.05 4.74 -4.26
CA ILE A 124 -25.09 5.41 -3.37
C ILE A 124 -25.35 5.01 -1.92
N ARG A 125 -26.60 5.02 -1.48
CA ARG A 125 -26.95 4.61 -0.11
C ARG A 125 -26.48 3.19 0.20
N GLU A 126 -26.74 2.24 -0.71
CA GLU A 126 -26.31 0.84 -0.57
C GLU A 126 -24.78 0.75 -0.48
N ARG A 127 -24.04 1.40 -1.39
CA ARG A 127 -22.56 1.40 -1.42
C ARG A 127 -21.95 2.01 -0.16
N VAL A 128 -22.51 3.11 0.35
CA VAL A 128 -22.07 3.75 1.59
C VAL A 128 -22.25 2.81 2.79
N ASP A 129 -23.41 2.17 2.90
CA ASP A 129 -23.69 1.25 3.99
C ASP A 129 -22.78 0.01 3.93
N GLU A 130 -22.58 -0.58 2.76
CA GLU A 130 -21.63 -1.68 2.54
C GLU A 130 -20.20 -1.29 2.90
N ALA A 131 -19.71 -0.13 2.41
CA ALA A 131 -18.36 0.35 2.66
C ALA A 131 -18.12 0.61 4.15
N LEU A 132 -19.05 1.28 4.84
CA LEU A 132 -18.94 1.53 6.27
C LEU A 132 -18.98 0.25 7.10
N ASN A 133 -19.76 -0.75 6.70
CA ASN A 133 -19.78 -2.08 7.33
C ASN A 133 -18.45 -2.83 7.07
N ALA A 134 -17.91 -2.74 5.85
CA ALA A 134 -16.63 -3.38 5.51
C ALA A 134 -15.46 -2.89 6.38
N VAL A 135 -15.52 -1.68 6.92
CA VAL A 135 -14.47 -1.11 7.79
C VAL A 135 -14.89 -1.00 9.27
N ASP A 136 -16.02 -1.59 9.68
CA ASP A 136 -16.60 -1.56 11.04
C ASP A 136 -16.92 -0.13 11.54
N MET A 137 -17.33 0.78 10.64
CA MET A 137 -17.59 2.19 10.95
C MET A 137 -19.06 2.60 10.81
N TYR A 138 -19.98 1.70 10.46
CA TYR A 138 -21.39 2.02 10.22
C TYR A 138 -22.08 2.76 11.38
N LYS A 139 -21.77 2.40 12.62
CA LYS A 139 -22.33 3.07 13.82
C LYS A 139 -21.96 4.54 13.94
N TYR A 140 -20.91 4.98 13.23
CA TYR A 140 -20.43 6.36 13.22
C TYR A 140 -20.92 7.18 12.03
N ARG A 141 -21.79 6.63 11.17
CA ARG A 141 -22.18 7.25 9.90
C ARG A 141 -22.72 8.69 10.03
N LEU A 142 -23.44 9.00 11.14
CA LEU A 142 -24.00 10.32 11.40
C LEU A 142 -23.10 11.20 12.28
N HIS A 143 -21.89 10.74 12.63
CA HIS A 143 -20.96 11.51 13.44
C HIS A 143 -20.19 12.50 12.58
N SER A 144 -19.69 13.56 13.23
CA SER A 144 -18.73 14.45 12.60
C SER A 144 -17.36 13.73 12.45
N ALA A 145 -16.78 13.82 11.25
CA ALA A 145 -15.46 13.26 10.97
C ALA A 145 -14.36 13.84 11.88
N HIS A 146 -14.51 15.10 12.31
CA HIS A 146 -13.55 15.76 13.21
C HIS A 146 -13.52 15.18 14.63
N GLN A 147 -14.58 14.49 15.06
CA GLN A 147 -14.68 13.86 16.40
C GLN A 147 -14.05 12.46 16.44
N LEU A 148 -13.57 11.95 15.34
CA LEU A 148 -13.03 10.60 15.21
C LEU A 148 -11.53 10.56 15.55
N SER A 149 -11.08 9.42 16.11
CA SER A 149 -9.66 9.15 16.27
C SER A 149 -8.97 8.96 14.93
N GLY A 150 -7.64 9.14 14.85
CA GLY A 150 -6.88 8.94 13.61
C GLY A 150 -7.14 7.59 12.93
N GLY A 151 -7.19 6.50 13.70
CA GLY A 151 -7.51 5.17 13.17
C GLY A 151 -8.95 5.03 12.66
N GLN A 152 -9.90 5.77 13.24
CA GLN A 152 -11.28 5.84 12.73
C GLN A 152 -11.35 6.65 11.44
N LYS A 153 -10.68 7.81 11.38
CA LYS A 153 -10.58 8.62 10.16
C LYS A 153 -9.94 7.83 9.01
N GLN A 154 -8.87 7.08 9.30
CA GLN A 154 -8.25 6.22 8.29
C GLN A 154 -9.20 5.16 7.74
N ARG A 155 -10.04 4.54 8.60
CA ARG A 155 -11.07 3.62 8.12
C ARG A 155 -12.14 4.31 7.28
N ILE A 156 -12.51 5.55 7.60
CA ILE A 156 -13.46 6.30 6.78
C ILE A 156 -12.83 6.62 5.41
N ALA A 157 -11.56 7.05 5.37
CA ALA A 157 -10.85 7.27 4.10
C ALA A 157 -10.82 5.99 3.23
N ILE A 158 -10.59 4.83 3.86
CA ILE A 158 -10.66 3.53 3.17
C ILE A 158 -12.10 3.24 2.70
N ALA A 159 -13.13 3.53 3.53
CA ALA A 159 -14.54 3.34 3.15
C ALA A 159 -14.93 4.20 1.94
N GLY A 160 -14.51 5.46 1.88
CA GLY A 160 -14.73 6.34 0.73
C GLY A 160 -14.18 5.76 -0.58
N VAL A 161 -13.01 5.11 -0.51
CA VAL A 161 -12.43 4.41 -1.66
C VAL A 161 -13.22 3.12 -2.00
N ILE A 162 -13.61 2.32 -0.99
CA ILE A 162 -14.39 1.08 -1.21
C ILE A 162 -15.74 1.38 -1.86
N ALA A 163 -16.39 2.49 -1.50
CA ALA A 163 -17.71 2.88 -2.04
C ALA A 163 -17.70 3.08 -3.57
N MET A 164 -16.54 3.33 -4.18
CA MET A 164 -16.38 3.31 -5.63
C MET A 164 -16.42 1.89 -6.23
N ARG A 165 -16.29 0.84 -5.41
CA ARG A 165 -16.13 -0.57 -5.81
C ARG A 165 -14.91 -0.78 -6.72
N PRO A 166 -13.69 -0.39 -6.27
CA PRO A 166 -12.48 -0.53 -7.06
C PRO A 166 -12.04 -1.99 -7.16
N GLU A 167 -11.26 -2.32 -8.20
CA GLU A 167 -10.60 -3.63 -8.34
C GLU A 167 -9.26 -3.69 -7.61
N CYS A 168 -8.64 -2.52 -7.36
CA CYS A 168 -7.37 -2.38 -6.65
C CYS A 168 -7.42 -1.17 -5.70
N ILE A 169 -6.84 -1.31 -4.53
CA ILE A 169 -6.64 -0.22 -3.57
C ILE A 169 -5.14 -0.07 -3.31
N VAL A 170 -4.61 1.12 -3.58
CA VAL A 170 -3.25 1.53 -3.22
C VAL A 170 -3.32 2.30 -1.91
N LEU A 171 -2.58 1.84 -0.91
CA LEU A 171 -2.55 2.42 0.43
C LEU A 171 -1.14 2.96 0.69
N ASP A 172 -1.01 4.28 0.72
CA ASP A 172 0.27 4.94 0.94
C ASP A 172 0.46 5.21 2.44
N GLU A 173 1.25 4.37 3.11
CA GLU A 173 1.55 4.39 4.54
C GLU A 173 0.31 4.56 5.45
N PRO A 174 -0.74 3.74 5.30
CA PRO A 174 -2.04 3.97 5.95
C PRO A 174 -2.01 3.85 7.48
N THR A 175 -0.91 3.42 8.05
CA THR A 175 -0.74 3.15 9.48
C THR A 175 0.29 4.05 10.17
N ALA A 176 1.01 4.89 9.40
CA ALA A 176 2.14 5.67 9.90
C ALA A 176 1.79 6.62 11.08
N MET A 177 0.55 7.13 11.12
CA MET A 177 0.08 8.06 12.14
C MET A 177 -0.71 7.38 13.28
N LEU A 178 -0.65 6.04 13.39
CA LEU A 178 -1.48 5.27 14.30
C LEU A 178 -0.65 4.62 15.42
N ASP A 179 -1.30 4.47 16.58
CA ASP A 179 -0.78 3.66 17.66
C ASP A 179 -0.74 2.15 17.27
N PRO A 180 -0.03 1.29 18.00
CA PRO A 180 0.11 -0.13 17.64
C PRO A 180 -1.24 -0.88 17.54
N LYS A 181 -2.25 -0.48 18.34
CA LYS A 181 -3.59 -1.08 18.28
C LYS A 181 -4.34 -0.64 17.03
N GLY A 182 -4.26 0.63 16.68
CA GLY A 182 -4.81 1.19 15.44
C GLY A 182 -4.19 0.52 14.20
N ARG A 183 -2.87 0.37 14.18
CA ARG A 183 -2.14 -0.33 13.10
C ARG A 183 -2.65 -1.76 12.90
N LYS A 184 -2.70 -2.57 13.96
CA LYS A 184 -3.25 -3.94 13.89
C LYS A 184 -4.68 -3.97 13.36
N SER A 185 -5.50 -3.00 13.76
CA SER A 185 -6.88 -2.90 13.33
C SER A 185 -7.01 -2.56 11.83
N ILE A 186 -6.21 -1.62 11.33
CA ILE A 186 -6.18 -1.28 9.89
C ILE A 186 -5.67 -2.47 9.08
N MET A 187 -4.58 -3.12 9.49
CA MET A 187 -4.06 -4.30 8.80
C MET A 187 -5.08 -5.44 8.74
N LYS A 188 -5.86 -5.64 9.79
CA LYS A 188 -6.98 -6.61 9.77
C LYS A 188 -8.04 -6.24 8.72
N THR A 189 -8.37 -4.95 8.61
CA THR A 189 -9.32 -4.46 7.58
C THR A 189 -8.75 -4.68 6.18
N ILE A 190 -7.49 -4.32 5.92
CA ILE A 190 -6.82 -4.50 4.63
C ILE A 190 -6.81 -5.98 4.21
N LYS A 191 -6.45 -6.90 5.13
CA LYS A 191 -6.50 -8.33 4.88
C LYS A 191 -7.90 -8.82 4.52
N ARG A 192 -8.92 -8.34 5.23
CA ARG A 192 -10.32 -8.70 4.96
C ARG A 192 -10.74 -8.23 3.57
N LEU A 193 -10.37 -7.02 3.16
CA LEU A 193 -10.66 -6.50 1.83
C LEU A 193 -10.04 -7.36 0.71
N ASN A 194 -8.83 -7.84 0.92
CA ASN A 194 -8.20 -8.75 -0.03
C ASN A 194 -8.84 -10.15 0.00
N SER A 195 -8.90 -10.81 1.17
CA SER A 195 -9.27 -12.22 1.27
C SER A 195 -10.78 -12.49 1.09
N GLU A 196 -11.67 -11.59 1.56
CA GLU A 196 -13.11 -11.79 1.51
C GLU A 196 -13.76 -11.09 0.31
N PHE A 197 -13.22 -9.94 -0.11
CA PHE A 197 -13.79 -9.15 -1.21
C PHE A 197 -13.00 -9.30 -2.52
N GLY A 198 -11.84 -9.98 -2.50
CA GLY A 198 -11.01 -10.22 -3.69
C GLY A 198 -10.35 -8.96 -4.26
N ILE A 199 -10.29 -7.88 -3.50
CA ILE A 199 -9.70 -6.62 -3.94
C ILE A 199 -8.17 -6.76 -3.96
N THR A 200 -7.53 -6.32 -5.05
CA THR A 200 -6.08 -6.23 -5.12
C THR A 200 -5.59 -5.16 -4.16
N ILE A 201 -4.56 -5.47 -3.38
CA ILE A 201 -3.99 -4.52 -2.42
C ILE A 201 -2.54 -4.21 -2.80
N VAL A 202 -2.23 -2.92 -2.87
CA VAL A 202 -0.85 -2.41 -2.92
C VAL A 202 -0.61 -1.60 -1.66
N LEU A 203 0.14 -2.17 -0.71
CA LEU A 203 0.46 -1.55 0.56
C LEU A 203 1.87 -0.96 0.52
N ILE A 204 1.99 0.36 0.57
CA ILE A 204 3.25 1.03 0.82
C ILE A 204 3.43 1.16 2.31
N THR A 205 4.53 0.66 2.83
CA THR A 205 4.85 0.73 4.26
C THR A 205 6.36 0.71 4.48
N HIS A 206 6.78 1.22 5.62
CA HIS A 206 8.14 1.05 6.14
C HIS A 206 8.16 0.12 7.36
N TYR A 207 7.03 -0.52 7.69
CA TYR A 207 6.92 -1.48 8.79
C TYR A 207 7.05 -2.91 8.27
N MET A 208 8.09 -3.62 8.74
CA MET A 208 8.40 -4.99 8.30
C MET A 208 7.30 -5.98 8.65
N ASP A 209 6.69 -5.82 9.83
CA ASP A 209 5.58 -6.68 10.29
C ASP A 209 4.31 -6.54 9.43
N GLU A 210 4.12 -5.41 8.77
CA GLU A 210 3.02 -5.19 7.85
C GLU A 210 3.32 -5.85 6.50
N ALA A 211 4.51 -5.61 5.96
CA ALA A 211 4.94 -6.19 4.69
C ALA A 211 5.05 -7.71 4.75
N ALA A 212 5.46 -8.26 5.90
CA ALA A 212 5.49 -9.71 6.14
C ALA A 212 4.11 -10.39 6.01
N GLN A 213 3.01 -9.62 6.03
CA GLN A 213 1.65 -10.12 5.88
C GLN A 213 1.17 -10.17 4.42
N ALA A 214 1.92 -9.61 3.49
CA ALA A 214 1.60 -9.65 2.06
C ALA A 214 1.97 -10.99 1.42
N GLU A 215 1.47 -11.24 0.22
CA GLU A 215 1.82 -12.43 -0.59
C GLU A 215 3.14 -12.23 -1.34
N ARG A 216 3.46 -10.97 -1.68
CA ARG A 216 4.65 -10.56 -2.40
C ARG A 216 5.17 -9.24 -1.85
N VAL A 217 6.49 -9.10 -1.82
CA VAL A 217 7.16 -7.88 -1.37
C VAL A 217 8.10 -7.39 -2.45
N VAL A 218 7.96 -6.13 -2.81
CA VAL A 218 8.88 -5.39 -3.67
C VAL A 218 9.67 -4.42 -2.81
N VAL A 219 10.98 -4.43 -2.92
CA VAL A 219 11.87 -3.50 -2.20
C VAL A 219 12.38 -2.45 -3.16
N MET A 220 12.18 -1.18 -2.82
CA MET A 220 12.66 -0.04 -3.59
C MET A 220 13.80 0.68 -2.88
N ASP A 221 14.86 0.97 -3.63
CA ASP A 221 15.96 1.83 -3.20
C ASP A 221 16.43 2.72 -4.34
N GLY A 222 16.77 3.98 -4.04
CA GLY A 222 17.31 4.95 -5.00
C GLY A 222 16.50 5.11 -6.29
N GLY A 223 15.17 4.87 -6.23
CA GLY A 223 14.25 4.95 -7.37
C GLY A 223 14.20 3.70 -8.25
N ARG A 224 14.74 2.57 -7.79
CA ARG A 224 14.74 1.28 -8.50
C ARG A 224 14.08 0.18 -7.65
N ILE A 225 13.56 -0.84 -8.31
CA ILE A 225 13.23 -2.10 -7.65
C ILE A 225 14.52 -2.91 -7.54
N ILE A 226 14.91 -3.25 -6.30
CA ILE A 226 16.15 -4.00 -6.01
C ILE A 226 15.90 -5.45 -5.58
N MET A 227 14.68 -5.74 -5.11
CA MET A 227 14.23 -7.10 -4.77
C MET A 227 12.73 -7.23 -5.03
N ASP A 228 12.29 -8.43 -5.40
CA ASP A 228 10.90 -8.75 -5.71
C ASP A 228 10.70 -10.26 -5.52
N ASP A 229 10.10 -10.68 -4.40
CA ASP A 229 9.84 -12.09 -4.09
C ASP A 229 8.79 -12.22 -2.97
N VAL A 230 8.52 -13.44 -2.52
CA VAL A 230 7.70 -13.71 -1.34
C VAL A 230 8.38 -13.19 -0.06
N PRO A 231 7.60 -12.78 0.97
CA PRO A 231 8.17 -12.16 2.18
C PRO A 231 9.29 -12.99 2.84
N LYS A 232 9.14 -14.31 2.96
CA LYS A 232 10.17 -15.18 3.58
C LYS A 232 11.53 -15.06 2.90
N LYS A 233 11.56 -14.99 1.58
CA LYS A 233 12.81 -14.81 0.83
C LYS A 233 13.36 -13.41 0.96
N ILE A 234 12.51 -12.39 0.84
CA ILE A 234 12.96 -10.99 0.99
C ILE A 234 13.64 -10.80 2.35
N PHE A 235 12.97 -11.17 3.44
CA PHE A 235 13.48 -10.96 4.79
C PHE A 235 14.63 -11.89 5.19
N SER A 236 14.86 -13.01 4.48
CA SER A 236 16.04 -13.83 4.69
C SER A 236 17.36 -13.16 4.22
N HIS A 237 17.27 -12.12 3.37
CA HIS A 237 18.42 -11.32 2.92
C HIS A 237 18.74 -10.16 3.87
N VAL A 238 18.96 -10.48 5.16
CA VAL A 238 19.14 -9.49 6.25
C VAL A 238 20.23 -8.46 5.92
N ASP A 239 21.42 -8.89 5.48
CA ASP A 239 22.54 -8.00 5.16
C ASP A 239 22.16 -7.00 4.09
N LYS A 240 21.54 -7.46 2.98
CA LYS A 240 21.15 -6.61 1.85
C LYS A 240 20.07 -5.57 2.24
N LEU A 241 19.12 -5.97 3.11
CA LEU A 241 18.10 -5.03 3.61
C LEU A 241 18.72 -3.99 4.53
N THR A 242 19.65 -4.40 5.41
CA THR A 242 20.38 -3.49 6.30
C THR A 242 21.23 -2.48 5.53
N GLU A 243 21.91 -2.91 4.44
CA GLU A 243 22.70 -2.03 3.57
C GLU A 243 21.87 -0.88 2.97
N VAL A 244 20.58 -1.12 2.68
CA VAL A 244 19.66 -0.09 2.17
C VAL A 244 18.82 0.57 3.26
N GLY A 245 19.22 0.44 4.53
CA GLY A 245 18.58 1.11 5.68
C GLY A 245 17.20 0.56 6.04
N LEU A 246 16.95 -0.71 5.75
CA LEU A 246 15.73 -1.42 6.14
C LEU A 246 16.04 -2.45 7.23
N ASP A 247 15.10 -2.59 8.16
CA ASP A 247 15.13 -3.64 9.17
C ASP A 247 14.48 -4.94 8.64
N VAL A 248 14.49 -5.96 9.48
CA VAL A 248 13.75 -7.22 9.27
C VAL A 248 12.81 -7.47 10.47
N PRO A 249 11.81 -8.36 10.36
CA PRO A 249 11.00 -8.78 11.51
C PRO A 249 11.87 -9.24 12.67
N GLN A 250 11.48 -8.93 13.92
CA GLN A 250 12.28 -9.24 15.13
C GLN A 250 12.66 -10.71 15.22
N VAL A 251 11.75 -11.61 14.85
CA VAL A 251 12.03 -13.04 14.85
C VAL A 251 13.06 -13.46 13.80
N THR A 252 13.07 -12.78 12.63
CA THR A 252 14.08 -12.98 11.59
C THR A 252 15.45 -12.48 12.07
N GLN A 253 15.49 -11.33 12.75
CA GLN A 253 16.71 -10.81 13.35
C GLN A 253 17.28 -11.79 14.40
N LEU A 254 16.43 -12.35 15.25
CA LEU A 254 16.84 -13.33 16.26
C LEU A 254 17.50 -14.55 15.61
N VAL A 255 16.87 -15.17 14.61
CA VAL A 255 17.45 -16.34 13.94
C VAL A 255 18.70 -16.01 13.15
N TYR A 256 18.82 -14.77 12.63
CA TYR A 256 20.02 -14.28 11.97
C TYR A 256 21.21 -14.19 12.94
N GLU A 257 21.02 -13.64 14.15
CA GLU A 257 22.08 -13.60 15.16
C GLU A 257 22.48 -15.02 15.63
N LEU A 258 21.50 -15.92 15.85
CA LEU A 258 21.80 -17.32 16.18
C LEU A 258 22.62 -18.02 15.07
N LYS A 259 22.33 -17.72 13.81
CA LYS A 259 23.08 -18.26 12.68
C LYS A 259 24.51 -17.74 12.64
N LYS A 260 24.74 -16.47 12.97
CA LYS A 260 26.11 -15.88 13.10
C LYS A 260 26.92 -16.58 14.20
N GLU A 261 26.27 -16.99 15.28
CA GLU A 261 26.91 -17.77 16.36
C GLU A 261 27.12 -19.26 16.02
N GLY A 262 26.86 -19.64 14.75
CA GLY A 262 27.12 -20.99 14.26
C GLY A 262 25.97 -21.97 14.43
N VAL A 263 24.78 -21.54 14.80
CA VAL A 263 23.59 -22.39 14.88
C VAL A 263 23.07 -22.68 13.46
N ASP A 264 22.85 -23.95 13.11
CA ASP A 264 22.28 -24.34 11.82
C ASP A 264 20.76 -24.10 11.79
N ILE A 265 20.36 -22.82 11.59
CA ILE A 265 18.98 -22.36 11.63
C ILE A 265 18.60 -21.68 10.29
N SER A 266 17.35 -21.85 9.85
CA SER A 266 16.83 -21.20 8.64
C SER A 266 16.57 -19.71 8.91
N LEU A 267 16.85 -18.85 7.91
CA LEU A 267 16.48 -17.44 7.94
C LEU A 267 15.07 -17.17 7.37
N GLU A 268 14.40 -18.16 6.78
CA GLU A 268 13.05 -18.04 6.23
C GLU A 268 11.97 -18.08 7.33
N VAL A 269 12.12 -17.22 8.35
CA VAL A 269 11.28 -17.11 9.54
C VAL A 269 10.67 -15.74 9.60
N LEU A 270 9.34 -15.65 9.67
CA LEU A 270 8.59 -14.38 9.72
C LEU A 270 7.73 -14.22 10.96
N THR A 271 7.34 -15.34 11.57
CA THR A 271 6.42 -15.36 12.72
C THR A 271 7.07 -16.00 13.93
N GLU A 272 6.54 -15.71 15.12
CA GLU A 272 6.96 -16.37 16.36
C GLU A 272 6.79 -17.90 16.25
N GLU A 273 5.75 -18.36 15.55
CA GLU A 273 5.50 -19.78 15.33
C GLU A 273 6.57 -20.42 14.42
N ASP A 274 6.97 -19.74 13.31
CA ASP A 274 8.06 -20.18 12.46
C ASP A 274 9.37 -20.27 13.27
N CYS A 275 9.65 -19.25 14.08
CA CYS A 275 10.84 -19.16 14.93
C CYS A 275 10.88 -20.31 15.94
N LEU A 276 9.77 -20.57 16.63
CA LEU A 276 9.66 -21.66 17.59
C LEU A 276 9.92 -23.03 16.94
N LYS A 277 9.32 -23.28 15.76
CA LYS A 277 9.54 -24.52 15.00
C LYS A 277 11.02 -24.74 14.67
N GLU A 278 11.71 -23.69 14.21
CA GLU A 278 13.13 -23.75 13.88
C GLU A 278 14.01 -23.97 15.11
N ILE A 279 13.74 -23.28 16.23
CA ILE A 279 14.47 -23.46 17.49
C ILE A 279 14.27 -24.90 18.02
N MET A 280 13.07 -25.45 17.98
CA MET A 280 12.80 -26.85 18.39
C MET A 280 13.53 -27.85 17.49
N ARG A 281 13.54 -27.62 16.17
CA ARG A 281 14.29 -28.43 15.20
C ARG A 281 15.77 -28.50 15.56
N VAL A 282 16.40 -27.36 15.81
CA VAL A 282 17.85 -27.29 16.13
C VAL A 282 18.17 -27.83 17.52
N SER A 283 17.28 -27.65 18.52
CA SER A 283 17.48 -28.13 19.88
C SER A 283 17.23 -29.62 20.04
N GLY A 284 16.78 -30.34 19.00
CA GLY A 284 16.43 -31.75 19.06
C GLY A 284 15.24 -32.10 19.97
N ARG A 285 14.43 -31.07 20.34
CA ARG A 285 13.19 -31.24 21.10
C ARG A 285 12.02 -31.39 20.13
N LYS A 286 11.19 -32.43 20.35
CA LYS A 286 9.92 -32.62 19.62
C LYS A 286 8.80 -31.85 20.27
#